data_a9c90d577bf00683f0ce362c15cd3c4e
#
_entry.id   a9c90d577bf00683f0ce362c15cd3c4e
#
_cell.length_a   1.000
_cell.length_b   1.000
_cell.length_c   1.000
_cell.angle_alpha   90.00
_cell.angle_beta   90.00
_cell.angle_gamma   90.00
#
_symmetry.space_group_name_H-M   'P 1'
#
loop_
_entity.id
_entity.type
_entity.pdbx_description
1 polymer ?
#
loop_
_entity_poly.entity_id
_entity_poly.type
_entity_poly.pdbx_seq_one_letter_code
_entity_poly.pdbx_strand_id
1 'polypeptide(L)'
;MTARELNFDGLVGPSHHYGGLSFGNVASAQHEGDWSNPRQAALQGLAKMRALHALGLGQALMPPHMRPDLSLARRLGFAGDDATILATLAREQPTLLAASYSASSMWTANAATVSPSADSDDGKVHFTPANLQNKLHRSIEAPTTARILQAIFADESRFVHHAPLPSTAALGDEGAANHTRLAPEYGARGVQLFVYGESATQRGTPRPKLFPARQTLESCLALVRLHRLPADRVVLAQQHPDTIDLGVFHNDVISVGNRNVFFFHEAEMLASVIPFALSD
;
A
#
# COMPACT_ATOMS: atom_id res chain seq x y z
N MET A 1 8.55 18.64 20.90
CA MET A 1 9.18 18.22 19.63
C MET A 1 8.30 18.74 18.50
N THR A 2 8.88 19.23 17.41
CA THR A 2 8.11 19.69 16.25
C THR A 2 7.80 18.47 15.37
N ALA A 3 6.52 18.25 15.04
CA ALA A 3 6.12 17.21 14.11
C ALA A 3 6.66 17.51 12.70
N ARG A 4 7.08 16.45 11.99
CA ARG A 4 7.60 16.54 10.62
C ARG A 4 6.97 15.46 9.77
N GLU A 5 6.81 15.73 8.49
CA GLU A 5 6.51 14.72 7.50
C GLU A 5 7.80 14.22 6.86
N LEU A 6 7.87 12.91 6.65
CA LEU A 6 8.94 12.26 5.89
C LEU A 6 8.34 11.52 4.71
N ASN A 7 8.84 11.80 3.51
CA ASN A 7 8.52 11.00 2.36
C ASN A 7 9.38 9.74 2.37
N PHE A 8 8.76 8.57 2.48
CA PHE A 8 9.43 7.29 2.31
C PHE A 8 9.37 6.87 0.85
N ASP A 9 10.52 6.58 0.27
CA ASP A 9 10.62 6.05 -1.08
C ASP A 9 11.25 4.65 -1.06
N GLY A 10 10.86 3.78 -1.98
CA GLY A 10 11.41 2.45 -2.14
C GLY A 10 12.38 2.39 -3.30
N LEU A 11 13.40 1.57 -3.19
CA LEU A 11 14.30 1.25 -4.29
C LEU A 11 14.14 -0.21 -4.70
N VAL A 12 14.44 -0.47 -5.97
CA VAL A 12 14.58 -1.84 -6.47
C VAL A 12 15.96 -2.40 -6.17
N GLY A 13 16.02 -3.68 -5.83
CA GLY A 13 17.27 -4.43 -5.76
C GLY A 13 17.70 -4.97 -7.12
N PRO A 14 18.92 -5.53 -7.20
CA PRO A 14 19.51 -5.94 -8.48
C PRO A 14 18.77 -7.06 -9.22
N SER A 15 17.99 -7.87 -8.51
CA SER A 15 17.24 -9.01 -9.06
C SER A 15 15.74 -8.74 -9.18
N HIS A 16 15.27 -7.52 -8.91
CA HIS A 16 13.86 -7.18 -8.98
C HIS A 16 13.37 -7.12 -10.43
N HIS A 17 12.16 -7.62 -10.66
CA HIS A 17 11.49 -7.63 -11.95
C HIS A 17 10.18 -6.84 -11.89
N TYR A 18 9.93 -6.03 -12.93
CA TYR A 18 8.70 -5.26 -13.14
C TYR A 18 8.13 -5.60 -14.51
N GLY A 19 6.82 -5.64 -14.62
CA GLY A 19 6.10 -5.89 -15.86
C GLY A 19 5.43 -7.27 -15.92
N GLY A 20 4.28 -7.34 -16.57
CA GLY A 20 3.51 -8.57 -16.78
C GLY A 20 2.88 -9.22 -15.54
N LEU A 21 3.11 -8.71 -14.35
CA LEU A 21 2.71 -9.37 -13.10
C LEU A 21 1.31 -8.98 -12.63
N SER A 22 0.73 -7.92 -13.16
CA SER A 22 -0.52 -7.36 -12.63
C SER A 22 -1.59 -7.23 -13.70
N PHE A 23 -2.46 -8.23 -13.80
CA PHE A 23 -3.66 -8.14 -14.66
C PHE A 23 -4.47 -6.88 -14.32
N GLY A 24 -4.91 -6.18 -15.37
CA GLY A 24 -5.65 -4.92 -15.24
C GLY A 24 -4.77 -3.69 -15.01
N ASN A 25 -3.46 -3.83 -14.86
CA ASN A 25 -2.52 -2.72 -14.85
C ASN A 25 -1.90 -2.56 -16.25
N VAL A 26 -2.34 -1.53 -16.98
CA VAL A 26 -1.94 -1.28 -18.36
C VAL A 26 -0.41 -1.14 -18.48
N ALA A 27 0.22 -0.36 -17.61
CA ALA A 27 1.67 -0.17 -17.61
C ALA A 27 2.43 -1.49 -17.36
N SER A 28 1.95 -2.32 -16.42
CA SER A 28 2.54 -3.64 -16.16
C SER A 28 2.42 -4.55 -17.38
N ALA A 29 1.25 -4.60 -18.01
CA ALA A 29 1.01 -5.44 -19.18
C ALA A 29 1.81 -4.99 -20.42
N GLN A 30 1.95 -3.69 -20.63
CA GLN A 30 2.71 -3.14 -21.76
C GLN A 30 4.22 -3.43 -21.68
N HIS A 31 4.74 -3.68 -20.49
CA HIS A 31 6.15 -3.98 -20.23
C HIS A 31 6.42 -5.46 -19.97
N GLU A 32 5.47 -6.34 -20.28
CA GLU A 32 5.67 -7.78 -20.16
C GLU A 32 6.78 -8.25 -21.13
N GLY A 33 7.81 -8.89 -20.58
CA GLY A 33 8.93 -9.38 -21.38
C GLY A 33 10.01 -8.34 -21.73
N ASP A 34 9.83 -7.08 -21.34
CA ASP A 34 10.84 -6.04 -21.55
C ASP A 34 12.06 -6.26 -20.65
N TRP A 35 13.22 -5.82 -21.15
CA TRP A 35 14.46 -5.79 -20.37
C TRP A 35 14.33 -4.80 -19.21
N SER A 36 14.58 -5.27 -17.99
CA SER A 36 14.65 -4.38 -16.83
C SER A 36 16.09 -3.92 -16.54
N ASN A 37 16.21 -2.69 -16.03
CA ASN A 37 17.47 -2.13 -15.59
C ASN A 37 17.33 -1.63 -14.13
N PRO A 38 17.42 -2.53 -13.14
CA PRO A 38 17.23 -2.18 -11.73
C PRO A 38 18.20 -1.11 -11.24
N ARG A 39 19.46 -1.16 -11.72
CA ARG A 39 20.46 -0.14 -11.35
C ARG A 39 20.04 1.26 -11.80
N GLN A 40 19.59 1.41 -13.05
CA GLN A 40 19.15 2.70 -13.58
C GLN A 40 17.89 3.18 -12.86
N ALA A 41 16.94 2.29 -12.61
CA ALA A 41 15.73 2.60 -11.84
C ALA A 41 16.06 3.11 -10.41
N ALA A 42 17.00 2.45 -9.72
CA ALA A 42 17.45 2.89 -8.40
C ALA A 42 18.13 4.26 -8.45
N LEU A 43 18.97 4.53 -9.47
CA LEU A 43 19.63 5.83 -9.64
C LEU A 43 18.61 6.95 -9.92
N GLN A 44 17.57 6.69 -10.71
CA GLN A 44 16.48 7.64 -10.95
C GLN A 44 15.68 7.93 -9.68
N GLY A 45 15.36 6.90 -8.89
CA GLY A 45 14.71 7.04 -7.59
C GLY A 45 15.51 7.93 -6.63
N LEU A 46 16.81 7.68 -6.51
CA LEU A 46 17.72 8.50 -5.68
C LEU A 46 17.83 9.94 -6.19
N ALA A 47 17.84 10.15 -7.50
CA ALA A 47 17.86 11.49 -8.09
C ALA A 47 16.58 12.27 -7.75
N LYS A 48 15.40 11.62 -7.80
CA LYS A 48 14.13 12.18 -7.36
C LYS A 48 14.18 12.57 -5.87
N MET A 49 14.60 11.65 -5.00
CA MET A 49 14.73 11.92 -3.58
C MET A 49 15.65 13.11 -3.29
N ARG A 50 16.78 13.21 -3.99
CA ARG A 50 17.69 14.35 -3.87
C ARG A 50 17.05 15.67 -4.28
N ALA A 51 16.26 15.68 -5.36
CA ALA A 51 15.55 16.87 -5.81
C ALA A 51 14.50 17.33 -4.78
N LEU A 52 13.72 16.39 -4.22
CA LEU A 52 12.75 16.69 -3.17
C LEU A 52 13.42 17.17 -1.88
N HIS A 53 14.55 16.57 -1.50
CA HIS A 53 15.35 17.02 -0.36
C HIS A 53 15.85 18.46 -0.54
N ALA A 54 16.30 18.83 -1.74
CA ALA A 54 16.73 20.19 -2.04
C ALA A 54 15.60 21.22 -1.94
N LEU A 55 14.34 20.80 -2.04
CA LEU A 55 13.15 21.62 -1.79
C LEU A 55 12.78 21.69 -0.29
N GLY A 56 13.58 21.09 0.60
CA GLY A 56 13.32 21.08 2.05
C GLY A 56 12.41 19.95 2.53
N LEU A 57 12.02 19.02 1.67
CA LEU A 57 11.18 17.88 2.05
C LEU A 57 12.03 16.76 2.66
N GLY A 58 11.69 16.32 3.87
CA GLY A 58 12.35 15.19 4.52
C GLY A 58 12.21 13.91 3.69
N GLN A 59 13.31 13.21 3.48
CA GLN A 59 13.35 11.97 2.71
C GLN A 59 13.84 10.81 3.57
N ALA A 60 13.21 9.67 3.42
CA ALA A 60 13.61 8.40 4.03
C ALA A 60 13.53 7.28 3.00
N LEU A 61 14.28 6.21 3.22
CA LEU A 61 14.38 5.09 2.30
C LEU A 61 13.85 3.80 2.96
N MET A 62 12.91 3.14 2.27
CA MET A 62 12.59 1.74 2.58
C MET A 62 13.59 0.83 1.87
N PRO A 63 14.31 -0.04 2.59
CA PRO A 63 15.22 -0.98 1.96
C PRO A 63 14.46 -1.92 1.01
N PRO A 64 15.07 -2.33 -0.13
CA PRO A 64 14.44 -3.27 -1.05
C PRO A 64 14.25 -4.63 -0.38
N HIS A 65 13.14 -5.28 -0.67
CA HIS A 65 12.93 -6.66 -0.25
C HIS A 65 13.92 -7.59 -0.96
N MET A 66 14.35 -8.63 -0.27
CA MET A 66 15.17 -9.67 -0.91
C MET A 66 14.38 -10.38 -2.00
N ARG A 67 15.00 -10.55 -3.18
CA ARG A 67 14.43 -11.27 -4.34
C ARG A 67 15.49 -12.20 -4.94
N PRO A 68 15.09 -13.40 -5.37
CA PRO A 68 13.73 -13.95 -5.31
C PRO A 68 13.27 -14.23 -3.87
N ASP A 69 11.97 -14.06 -3.63
CA ASP A 69 11.35 -14.51 -2.38
C ASP A 69 10.93 -15.99 -2.56
N LEU A 70 11.72 -16.89 -2.01
CA LEU A 70 11.45 -18.33 -2.07
C LEU A 70 10.58 -18.84 -0.92
N SER A 71 10.19 -17.97 0.01
CA SER A 71 9.34 -18.35 1.14
C SER A 71 7.97 -18.86 0.66
N LEU A 72 7.41 -18.22 -0.36
CA LEU A 72 6.17 -18.69 -0.98
C LEU A 72 6.32 -20.06 -1.61
N ALA A 73 7.38 -20.29 -2.39
CA ALA A 73 7.64 -21.60 -3.02
C ALA A 73 7.77 -22.70 -1.96
N ARG A 74 8.52 -22.47 -0.89
CA ARG A 74 8.68 -23.42 0.21
C ARG A 74 7.33 -23.74 0.90
N ARG A 75 6.49 -22.72 1.11
CA ARG A 75 5.12 -22.91 1.67
C ARG A 75 4.20 -23.69 0.74
N LEU A 76 4.47 -23.67 -0.57
CA LEU A 76 3.74 -24.45 -1.58
C LEU A 76 4.33 -25.84 -1.82
N GLY A 77 5.31 -26.28 -1.02
CA GLY A 77 5.85 -27.63 -1.04
C GLY A 77 7.09 -27.81 -1.92
N PHE A 78 7.65 -26.78 -2.52
CA PHE A 78 8.93 -26.87 -3.20
C PHE A 78 10.06 -27.08 -2.18
N ALA A 79 10.86 -28.12 -2.36
CA ALA A 79 11.90 -28.55 -1.44
C ALA A 79 13.30 -28.54 -2.10
N GLY A 80 14.32 -28.50 -1.26
CA GLY A 80 15.72 -28.44 -1.68
C GLY A 80 16.40 -27.13 -1.33
N ASP A 81 17.61 -26.94 -1.83
CA ASP A 81 18.31 -25.66 -1.75
C ASP A 81 17.70 -24.62 -2.71
N ASP A 82 18.12 -23.37 -2.60
CA ASP A 82 17.57 -22.27 -3.39
C ASP A 82 17.76 -22.50 -4.90
N ALA A 83 18.90 -23.06 -5.33
CA ALA A 83 19.18 -23.32 -6.74
C ALA A 83 18.24 -24.40 -7.29
N THR A 84 17.98 -25.46 -6.54
CA THR A 84 17.04 -26.54 -6.91
C THR A 84 15.62 -25.99 -7.00
N ILE A 85 15.19 -25.18 -6.04
CA ILE A 85 13.85 -24.57 -6.06
C ILE A 85 13.70 -23.64 -7.28
N LEU A 86 14.69 -22.78 -7.55
CA LEU A 86 14.67 -21.89 -8.71
C LEU A 86 14.61 -22.66 -10.04
N ALA A 87 15.43 -23.71 -10.19
CA ALA A 87 15.42 -24.55 -11.39
C ALA A 87 14.07 -25.26 -11.58
N THR A 88 13.48 -25.74 -10.49
CA THR A 88 12.17 -26.41 -10.52
C THR A 88 11.06 -25.42 -10.87
N LEU A 89 11.06 -24.22 -10.25
CA LEU A 89 10.11 -23.17 -10.58
C LEU A 89 10.21 -22.72 -12.04
N ALA A 90 11.44 -22.57 -12.56
CA ALA A 90 11.66 -22.18 -13.94
C ALA A 90 11.07 -23.18 -14.94
N ARG A 91 11.16 -24.47 -14.62
CA ARG A 91 10.64 -25.56 -15.46
C ARG A 91 9.14 -25.76 -15.33
N GLU A 92 8.61 -25.72 -14.10
CA GLU A 92 7.26 -26.20 -13.79
C GLU A 92 6.26 -25.07 -13.52
N GLN A 93 6.72 -23.94 -12.99
CA GLN A 93 5.86 -22.82 -12.54
C GLN A 93 6.49 -21.45 -12.84
N PRO A 94 6.71 -21.10 -14.13
CA PRO A 94 7.39 -19.85 -14.49
C PRO A 94 6.66 -18.60 -14.00
N THR A 95 5.34 -18.61 -13.89
CA THR A 95 4.55 -17.51 -13.33
C THR A 95 4.83 -17.31 -11.83
N LEU A 96 4.98 -18.40 -11.07
CA LEU A 96 5.34 -18.32 -9.66
C LEU A 96 6.78 -17.82 -9.48
N LEU A 97 7.70 -18.27 -10.36
CA LEU A 97 9.05 -17.74 -10.39
C LEU A 97 9.04 -16.22 -10.62
N ALA A 98 8.33 -15.75 -11.66
CA ALA A 98 8.22 -14.32 -11.96
C ALA A 98 7.66 -13.54 -10.77
N ALA A 99 6.62 -14.04 -10.10
CA ALA A 99 6.06 -13.43 -8.91
C ALA A 99 7.08 -13.31 -7.77
N SER A 100 7.99 -14.29 -7.60
CA SER A 100 9.03 -14.26 -6.57
C SER A 100 10.07 -13.15 -6.78
N TYR A 101 10.21 -12.62 -7.98
CA TYR A 101 11.12 -11.52 -8.33
C TYR A 101 10.46 -10.14 -8.34
N SER A 102 9.18 -10.03 -7.96
CA SER A 102 8.41 -8.79 -8.05
C SER A 102 9.11 -7.58 -7.45
N ALA A 103 9.12 -6.47 -8.20
CA ALA A 103 9.61 -5.17 -7.77
C ALA A 103 8.56 -4.34 -7.01
N SER A 104 7.35 -4.86 -6.80
CA SER A 104 6.21 -4.05 -6.32
C SER A 104 6.42 -3.44 -4.93
N SER A 105 7.31 -3.98 -4.09
CA SER A 105 7.68 -3.40 -2.79
C SER A 105 8.36 -2.03 -2.88
N MET A 106 8.76 -1.59 -4.09
CA MET A 106 9.25 -0.22 -4.31
C MET A 106 8.15 0.85 -4.15
N TRP A 107 6.88 0.45 -4.30
CA TRP A 107 5.73 1.34 -4.15
C TRP A 107 5.35 1.49 -2.67
N THR A 108 6.02 2.40 -1.97
CA THR A 108 5.87 2.60 -0.52
C THR A 108 4.48 3.08 -0.09
N ALA A 109 3.72 3.70 -0.98
CA ALA A 109 2.31 4.01 -0.76
C ALA A 109 1.47 2.75 -0.43
N ASN A 110 1.91 1.59 -0.92
CA ASN A 110 1.27 0.30 -0.63
C ASN A 110 1.94 -0.48 0.53
N ALA A 111 2.92 0.10 1.22
CA ALA A 111 3.61 -0.61 2.30
C ALA A 111 2.73 -0.77 3.54
N ALA A 112 2.11 0.30 4.00
CA ALA A 112 1.31 0.30 5.21
C ALA A 112 0.36 1.51 5.26
N THR A 113 -0.72 1.37 6.02
CA THR A 113 -1.45 2.53 6.55
C THR A 113 -0.74 3.03 7.79
N VAL A 114 -0.56 4.36 7.90
CA VAL A 114 0.10 5.01 9.02
C VAL A 114 -0.79 6.14 9.56
N SER A 115 -1.01 6.13 10.88
CA SER A 115 -1.72 7.22 11.55
C SER A 115 -0.79 7.89 12.57
N PRO A 116 -0.64 9.23 12.52
CA PRO A 116 0.27 9.93 13.42
C PRO A 116 -0.30 10.04 14.84
N SER A 117 0.59 10.25 15.79
CA SER A 117 0.26 10.37 17.22
C SER A 117 -0.71 11.51 17.57
N ALA A 118 -0.82 12.52 16.73
CA ALA A 118 -1.78 13.61 16.94
C ALA A 118 -3.24 13.18 16.70
N ASP A 119 -3.45 12.10 15.96
CA ASP A 119 -4.77 11.66 15.48
C ASP A 119 -5.28 10.41 16.21
N SER A 120 -4.41 9.62 16.84
CA SER A 120 -4.78 8.45 17.62
C SER A 120 -5.12 8.80 19.06
N ASP A 121 -6.08 8.10 19.67
CA ASP A 121 -6.53 8.40 21.05
C ASP A 121 -5.49 8.02 22.10
N ASP A 122 -4.51 7.17 21.80
CA ASP A 122 -3.42 6.81 22.72
C ASP A 122 -2.16 7.66 22.52
N GLY A 123 -2.17 8.60 21.57
CA GLY A 123 -1.05 9.49 21.30
C GLY A 123 0.18 8.81 20.68
N LYS A 124 0.02 7.61 20.11
CA LYS A 124 1.10 6.87 19.43
C LYS A 124 0.92 6.88 17.91
N VAL A 125 2.01 6.68 17.20
CA VAL A 125 1.97 6.43 15.75
C VAL A 125 1.66 4.97 15.50
N HIS A 126 0.64 4.69 14.70
CA HIS A 126 0.20 3.34 14.37
C HIS A 126 0.62 2.96 12.96
N PHE A 127 1.07 1.72 12.80
CA PHE A 127 1.42 1.11 11.52
C PHE A 127 0.65 -0.19 11.32
N THR A 128 -0.05 -0.33 10.19
CA THR A 128 -0.60 -1.61 9.74
C THR A 128 -0.08 -1.90 8.34
N PRO A 129 0.82 -2.88 8.16
CA PRO A 129 1.28 -3.30 6.84
C PRO A 129 0.09 -3.78 6.00
N ALA A 130 0.01 -3.33 4.76
CA ALA A 130 -1.05 -3.72 3.84
C ALA A 130 -0.94 -5.20 3.47
N ASN A 131 -2.07 -5.92 3.43
CA ASN A 131 -2.06 -7.34 3.09
C ASN A 131 -1.89 -7.63 1.60
N LEU A 132 -2.21 -6.65 0.73
CA LEU A 132 -2.01 -6.69 -0.72
C LEU A 132 -2.55 -7.98 -1.37
N GLN A 133 -3.60 -8.55 -0.80
CA GLN A 133 -4.09 -9.89 -1.09
C GLN A 133 -4.60 -10.07 -2.52
N ASN A 134 -4.95 -8.98 -3.21
CA ASN A 134 -5.55 -9.03 -4.54
C ASN A 134 -4.61 -9.59 -5.62
N LYS A 135 -3.28 -9.50 -5.43
CA LYS A 135 -2.26 -9.96 -6.38
C LYS A 135 -1.22 -10.84 -5.70
N LEU A 136 -1.02 -12.05 -6.25
CA LEU A 136 -0.09 -13.04 -5.70
C LEU A 136 1.31 -12.45 -5.44
N HIS A 137 1.89 -11.78 -6.45
CA HIS A 137 3.25 -11.23 -6.38
C HIS A 137 3.42 -10.11 -5.32
N ARG A 138 2.32 -9.53 -4.83
CA ARG A 138 2.28 -8.50 -3.81
C ARG A 138 1.92 -9.04 -2.43
N SER A 139 1.09 -10.07 -2.37
CA SER A 139 0.65 -10.67 -1.10
C SER A 139 1.80 -11.27 -0.26
N ILE A 140 2.98 -11.47 -0.86
CA ILE A 140 4.19 -11.93 -0.18
C ILE A 140 4.94 -10.81 0.57
N GLU A 141 4.55 -9.54 0.42
CA GLU A 141 5.31 -8.39 0.92
C GLU A 141 5.09 -8.11 2.41
N ALA A 142 3.85 -8.26 2.88
CA ALA A 142 3.43 -7.81 4.20
C ALA A 142 4.33 -8.29 5.36
N PRO A 143 4.79 -9.55 5.44
CA PRO A 143 5.65 -9.99 6.52
C PRO A 143 7.02 -9.30 6.55
N THR A 144 7.59 -9.01 5.37
CA THR A 144 8.88 -8.32 5.28
C THR A 144 8.72 -6.83 5.56
N THR A 145 7.68 -6.21 5.04
CA THR A 145 7.32 -4.82 5.35
C THR A 145 7.13 -4.61 6.85
N ALA A 146 6.41 -5.52 7.53
CA ALA A 146 6.24 -5.47 8.98
C ALA A 146 7.57 -5.46 9.73
N ARG A 147 8.50 -6.37 9.40
CA ARG A 147 9.83 -6.42 10.03
C ARG A 147 10.65 -5.16 9.78
N ILE A 148 10.59 -4.60 8.57
CA ILE A 148 11.29 -3.36 8.22
C ILE A 148 10.76 -2.19 9.05
N LEU A 149 9.43 -2.02 9.12
CA LEU A 149 8.81 -0.95 9.90
C LEU A 149 9.12 -1.09 11.39
N GLN A 150 9.06 -2.29 11.95
CA GLN A 150 9.44 -2.55 13.34
C GLN A 150 10.91 -2.23 13.63
N ALA A 151 11.80 -2.52 12.68
CA ALA A 151 13.23 -2.20 12.83
C ALA A 151 13.51 -0.69 12.75
N ILE A 152 12.79 0.03 11.89
CA ILE A 152 12.95 1.50 11.75
C ILE A 152 12.31 2.23 12.93
N PHE A 153 11.14 1.80 13.37
CA PHE A 153 10.31 2.43 14.41
C PHE A 153 10.21 1.54 15.64
N ALA A 154 11.35 1.23 16.28
CA ALA A 154 11.46 0.24 17.33
C ALA A 154 10.97 0.69 18.72
N ASP A 155 10.77 1.99 18.95
CA ASP A 155 10.38 2.53 20.27
C ASP A 155 8.87 2.29 20.54
N GLU A 156 8.54 1.20 21.21
CA GLU A 156 7.16 0.82 21.56
C GLU A 156 6.44 1.85 22.46
N SER A 157 7.17 2.75 23.09
CA SER A 157 6.55 3.84 23.84
C SER A 157 5.87 4.85 22.93
N ARG A 158 6.27 4.92 21.65
CA ARG A 158 5.82 5.90 20.65
C ARG A 158 5.14 5.26 19.43
N PHE A 159 5.45 4.00 19.13
CA PHE A 159 5.01 3.33 17.92
C PHE A 159 4.26 2.05 18.25
N VAL A 160 3.17 1.82 17.53
CA VAL A 160 2.37 0.60 17.60
C VAL A 160 2.41 -0.09 16.24
N HIS A 161 2.81 -1.34 16.23
CA HIS A 161 2.85 -2.17 15.03
C HIS A 161 1.75 -3.23 15.08
N HIS A 162 0.79 -3.11 14.17
CA HIS A 162 -0.27 -4.11 14.02
C HIS A 162 0.16 -5.20 13.03
N ALA A 163 -0.43 -6.38 13.18
CA ALA A 163 -0.35 -7.40 12.15
C ALA A 163 -1.11 -6.94 10.89
N PRO A 164 -0.69 -7.37 9.68
CA PRO A 164 -1.51 -7.19 8.48
C PRO A 164 -2.91 -7.77 8.70
N LEU A 165 -3.92 -7.16 8.10
CA LEU A 165 -5.28 -7.72 8.13
C LEU A 165 -5.29 -9.13 7.50
N PRO A 166 -6.22 -10.02 7.90
CA PRO A 166 -6.35 -11.33 7.29
C PRO A 166 -6.41 -11.27 5.77
N SER A 167 -5.66 -12.13 5.09
CA SER A 167 -5.55 -12.16 3.63
C SER A 167 -6.80 -12.82 3.02
N THR A 168 -7.89 -12.08 2.97
CA THR A 168 -9.16 -12.47 2.36
C THR A 168 -9.71 -11.35 1.49
N ALA A 169 -10.52 -11.67 0.49
CA ALA A 169 -11.13 -10.67 -0.38
C ALA A 169 -11.98 -9.65 0.39
N ALA A 170 -12.61 -10.07 1.49
CA ALA A 170 -13.42 -9.18 2.33
C ALA A 170 -12.62 -8.13 3.09
N LEU A 171 -11.33 -8.33 3.27
CA LEU A 171 -10.41 -7.45 4.01
C LEU A 171 -9.25 -6.97 3.14
N GLY A 172 -9.49 -6.78 1.84
CA GLY A 172 -8.49 -6.24 0.92
C GLY A 172 -7.99 -4.87 1.38
N ASP A 173 -6.67 -4.75 1.55
CA ASP A 173 -6.01 -3.55 2.04
C ASP A 173 -4.76 -3.25 1.19
N GLU A 174 -4.69 -2.01 0.70
CA GLU A 174 -3.62 -1.52 -0.18
C GLU A 174 -2.78 -0.40 0.48
N GLY A 175 -2.93 -0.20 1.79
CA GLY A 175 -2.16 0.73 2.57
C GLY A 175 -2.48 2.20 2.30
N ALA A 176 -1.48 3.07 2.38
CA ALA A 176 -1.64 4.51 2.24
C ALA A 176 -2.06 4.96 0.82
N ALA A 177 -2.00 4.09 -0.19
CA ALA A 177 -2.50 4.40 -1.52
C ALA A 177 -4.00 4.74 -1.56
N ASN A 178 -4.76 4.33 -0.54
CA ASN A 178 -6.18 4.63 -0.37
C ASN A 178 -6.47 5.39 0.94
N HIS A 179 -5.47 6.06 1.49
CA HIS A 179 -5.59 6.80 2.73
C HIS A 179 -4.87 8.15 2.64
N THR A 180 -5.59 9.22 2.94
CA THR A 180 -5.07 10.59 2.94
C THR A 180 -5.37 11.25 4.27
N ARG A 181 -4.36 11.86 4.87
CA ARG A 181 -4.51 12.68 6.07
C ARG A 181 -4.55 14.15 5.70
N LEU A 182 -5.56 14.88 6.20
CA LEU A 182 -5.70 16.32 6.04
C LEU A 182 -5.61 17.00 7.41
N ALA A 183 -4.77 18.03 7.53
CA ALA A 183 -4.59 18.78 8.77
C ALA A 183 -4.08 20.20 8.46
N PRO A 184 -4.32 21.20 9.31
CA PRO A 184 -3.78 22.53 9.10
C PRO A 184 -2.25 22.56 9.15
N GLU A 185 -1.65 21.73 9.99
CA GLU A 185 -0.21 21.52 10.12
C GLU A 185 0.11 20.10 10.61
N TYR A 186 1.37 19.63 10.48
CA TYR A 186 1.71 18.24 10.76
C TYR A 186 1.50 17.81 12.22
N GLY A 187 1.67 18.72 13.16
CA GLY A 187 1.46 18.45 14.60
C GLY A 187 0.03 18.65 15.09
N ALA A 188 -0.85 19.21 14.27
CA ALA A 188 -2.24 19.38 14.63
C ALA A 188 -3.05 18.11 14.40
N ARG A 189 -4.15 17.95 15.12
CA ARG A 189 -5.12 16.89 14.90
C ARG A 189 -5.74 17.01 13.51
N GLY A 190 -5.71 15.92 12.75
CA GLY A 190 -6.16 15.86 11.37
C GLY A 190 -7.49 15.13 11.19
N VAL A 191 -7.90 15.06 9.93
CA VAL A 191 -9.00 14.22 9.43
C VAL A 191 -8.39 13.13 8.56
N GLN A 192 -8.85 11.90 8.74
CA GLN A 192 -8.41 10.72 8.02
C GLN A 192 -9.43 10.39 6.93
N LEU A 193 -9.05 10.52 5.67
CA LEU A 193 -9.86 10.12 4.53
C LEU A 193 -9.42 8.71 4.10
N PHE A 194 -10.30 7.74 4.23
CA PHE A 194 -10.14 6.40 3.67
C PHE A 194 -11.02 6.24 2.43
N VAL A 195 -10.41 5.77 1.34
CA VAL A 195 -11.13 5.53 0.09
C VAL A 195 -11.21 4.03 -0.17
N TYR A 196 -12.43 3.51 -0.32
CA TYR A 196 -12.69 2.11 -0.62
C TYR A 196 -13.38 1.94 -1.98
N GLY A 197 -13.18 0.82 -2.65
CA GLY A 197 -13.80 0.56 -3.94
C GLY A 197 -15.09 -0.27 -3.86
N GLU A 198 -15.19 -1.13 -2.84
CA GLU A 198 -16.40 -1.95 -2.61
C GLU A 198 -16.59 -2.29 -1.13
N SER A 199 -17.78 -2.77 -0.80
CA SER A 199 -18.06 -3.43 0.47
C SER A 199 -18.33 -4.91 0.25
N ALA A 200 -17.74 -5.76 1.08
CA ALA A 200 -17.94 -7.20 1.08
C ALA A 200 -19.27 -7.60 1.77
N THR A 201 -19.75 -6.77 2.70
CA THR A 201 -20.88 -7.10 3.56
C THR A 201 -22.15 -6.31 3.24
N GLN A 202 -22.03 -5.10 2.71
CA GLN A 202 -23.18 -4.26 2.38
C GLN A 202 -23.74 -4.64 0.99
N ARG A 203 -24.95 -5.19 0.97
CA ARG A 203 -25.65 -5.51 -0.27
C ARG A 203 -26.14 -4.24 -0.95
N GLY A 204 -26.04 -4.21 -2.29
CA GLY A 204 -26.57 -3.09 -3.10
C GLY A 204 -25.64 -1.89 -3.23
N THR A 205 -24.46 -1.90 -2.61
CA THR A 205 -23.43 -0.89 -2.89
C THR A 205 -22.92 -1.03 -4.33
N PRO A 206 -22.64 0.08 -5.01
CA PRO A 206 -22.04 0.05 -6.34
C PRO A 206 -20.72 -0.74 -6.34
N ARG A 207 -20.45 -1.47 -7.43
CA ARG A 207 -19.24 -2.29 -7.58
C ARG A 207 -18.67 -2.17 -8.99
N PRO A 208 -17.35 -2.21 -9.17
CA PRO A 208 -16.75 -2.33 -10.49
C PRO A 208 -17.14 -3.65 -11.17
N LYS A 209 -17.13 -3.67 -12.50
CA LYS A 209 -17.57 -4.81 -13.31
C LYS A 209 -16.44 -5.54 -14.01
N LEU A 210 -15.35 -4.82 -14.34
CA LEU A 210 -14.22 -5.34 -15.11
C LEU A 210 -13.03 -5.73 -14.20
N PHE A 211 -12.69 -4.85 -13.27
CA PHE A 211 -11.54 -5.06 -12.38
C PHE A 211 -12.00 -5.09 -10.93
N PRO A 212 -11.41 -5.96 -10.10
CA PRO A 212 -11.77 -6.01 -8.68
C PRO A 212 -11.31 -4.73 -7.97
N ALA A 213 -12.17 -4.22 -7.08
CA ALA A 213 -11.73 -3.26 -6.09
C ALA A 213 -10.67 -3.89 -5.18
N ARG A 214 -9.63 -3.12 -4.83
CA ARG A 214 -8.52 -3.64 -4.03
C ARG A 214 -8.61 -3.28 -2.56
N GLN A 215 -9.26 -2.15 -2.25
CA GLN A 215 -9.54 -1.70 -0.89
C GLN A 215 -11.02 -1.92 -0.58
N THR A 216 -11.31 -2.51 0.56
CA THR A 216 -12.69 -2.75 1.02
C THR A 216 -13.10 -1.80 2.14
N LEU A 217 -14.40 -1.54 2.27
CA LEU A 217 -14.94 -0.78 3.41
C LEU A 217 -14.59 -1.43 4.75
N GLU A 218 -14.66 -2.77 4.80
CA GLU A 218 -14.39 -3.56 6.00
C GLU A 218 -12.93 -3.42 6.47
N SER A 219 -11.98 -3.34 5.54
CA SER A 219 -10.57 -3.08 5.88
C SER A 219 -10.38 -1.66 6.41
N CYS A 220 -11.02 -0.66 5.78
CA CYS A 220 -10.97 0.72 6.29
C CYS A 220 -11.51 0.80 7.72
N LEU A 221 -12.68 0.18 8.00
CA LEU A 221 -13.26 0.13 9.34
C LEU A 221 -12.37 -0.60 10.36
N ALA A 222 -11.67 -1.65 9.94
CA ALA A 222 -10.71 -2.37 10.79
C ALA A 222 -9.51 -1.47 11.14
N LEU A 223 -8.95 -0.78 10.15
CA LEU A 223 -7.82 0.16 10.34
C LEU A 223 -8.20 1.30 11.28
N VAL A 224 -9.39 1.89 11.12
CA VAL A 224 -9.91 2.94 12.02
C VAL A 224 -9.90 2.48 13.47
N ARG A 225 -10.39 1.26 13.75
CA ARG A 225 -10.42 0.70 15.11
C ARG A 225 -9.02 0.35 15.64
N LEU A 226 -8.18 -0.28 14.81
CA LEU A 226 -6.81 -0.65 15.18
C LEU A 226 -5.97 0.57 15.52
N HIS A 227 -6.10 1.65 14.73
CA HIS A 227 -5.35 2.88 14.92
C HIS A 227 -5.98 3.83 15.95
N ARG A 228 -7.07 3.41 16.61
CA ARG A 228 -7.78 4.19 17.63
C ARG A 228 -8.14 5.60 17.13
N LEU A 229 -8.62 5.69 15.90
CA LEU A 229 -8.99 6.97 15.29
C LEU A 229 -10.39 7.37 15.78
N PRO A 230 -10.58 8.61 16.24
CA PRO A 230 -11.89 9.09 16.67
C PRO A 230 -12.85 9.21 15.49
N ALA A 231 -14.08 8.77 15.69
CA ALA A 231 -15.09 8.65 14.64
C ALA A 231 -15.41 9.98 13.95
N ASP A 232 -15.41 11.08 14.68
CA ASP A 232 -15.67 12.44 14.18
C ASP A 232 -14.52 13.00 13.31
N ARG A 233 -13.41 12.26 13.20
CA ARG A 233 -12.22 12.61 12.42
C ARG A 233 -11.93 11.65 11.28
N VAL A 234 -12.88 10.77 10.97
CA VAL A 234 -12.75 9.80 9.89
C VAL A 234 -13.80 10.06 8.83
N VAL A 235 -13.37 10.08 7.58
CA VAL A 235 -14.23 10.16 6.39
C VAL A 235 -14.01 8.89 5.59
N LEU A 236 -15.08 8.19 5.28
CA LEU A 236 -15.09 7.03 4.40
C LEU A 236 -15.73 7.42 3.07
N ALA A 237 -14.98 7.33 1.99
CA ALA A 237 -15.46 7.66 0.65
C ALA A 237 -15.36 6.45 -0.27
N GLN A 238 -16.37 6.24 -1.11
CA GLN A 238 -16.30 5.18 -2.12
C GLN A 238 -15.75 5.75 -3.42
N GLN A 239 -14.70 5.12 -3.96
CA GLN A 239 -14.20 5.39 -5.29
C GLN A 239 -15.27 5.01 -6.33
N HIS A 240 -15.41 5.82 -7.37
CA HIS A 240 -16.40 5.54 -8.41
C HIS A 240 -16.06 4.22 -9.15
N PRO A 241 -16.97 3.26 -9.24
CA PRO A 241 -16.69 1.96 -9.87
C PRO A 241 -16.18 2.05 -11.31
N ASP A 242 -16.71 2.99 -12.09
CA ASP A 242 -16.29 3.18 -13.47
C ASP A 242 -14.84 3.64 -13.59
N THR A 243 -14.31 4.40 -12.60
CA THR A 243 -12.89 4.77 -12.59
C THR A 243 -12.01 3.56 -12.31
N ILE A 244 -12.45 2.63 -11.46
CA ILE A 244 -11.76 1.35 -11.24
C ILE A 244 -11.75 0.53 -12.53
N ASP A 245 -12.86 0.48 -13.25
CA ASP A 245 -12.99 -0.23 -14.53
C ASP A 245 -12.19 0.43 -15.66
N LEU A 246 -11.80 1.70 -15.53
CA LEU A 246 -10.84 2.37 -16.39
C LEU A 246 -9.38 2.09 -16.01
N GLY A 247 -9.12 1.32 -14.95
CA GLY A 247 -7.79 0.93 -14.51
C GLY A 247 -7.21 1.78 -13.37
N VAL A 248 -8.00 2.65 -12.75
CA VAL A 248 -7.60 3.41 -11.55
C VAL A 248 -7.87 2.55 -10.31
N PHE A 249 -6.88 1.79 -9.88
CA PHE A 249 -7.08 0.81 -8.81
C PHE A 249 -6.88 1.38 -7.40
N HIS A 250 -6.23 2.53 -7.29
CA HIS A 250 -5.91 3.21 -6.04
C HIS A 250 -6.27 4.68 -6.14
N ASN A 251 -6.65 5.24 -5.02
CA ASN A 251 -6.97 6.65 -4.89
C ASN A 251 -5.77 7.56 -5.21
N ASP A 252 -4.55 7.17 -4.85
CA ASP A 252 -3.33 7.94 -5.08
C ASP A 252 -2.96 8.15 -6.55
N VAL A 253 -3.62 7.46 -7.48
CA VAL A 253 -3.47 7.66 -8.92
C VAL A 253 -4.14 8.97 -9.38
N ILE A 254 -5.23 9.36 -8.75
CA ILE A 254 -6.11 10.47 -9.16
C ILE A 254 -6.37 11.49 -8.05
N SER A 255 -5.77 11.32 -6.88
CA SER A 255 -5.82 12.30 -5.82
C SER A 255 -4.54 12.34 -4.99
N VAL A 256 -4.26 13.50 -4.42
CA VAL A 256 -3.16 13.71 -3.49
C VAL A 256 -3.53 14.78 -2.46
N GLY A 257 -3.19 14.53 -1.21
CA GLY A 257 -3.40 15.47 -0.12
C GLY A 257 -2.11 15.80 0.62
N ASN A 258 -1.97 17.05 1.01
CA ASN A 258 -0.94 17.48 1.95
C ASN A 258 -1.47 18.64 2.80
N ARG A 259 -1.39 18.52 4.12
CA ARG A 259 -1.88 19.51 5.08
C ARG A 259 -3.36 19.83 4.82
N ASN A 260 -3.69 21.07 4.51
CA ASN A 260 -5.06 21.54 4.22
C ASN A 260 -5.40 21.59 2.73
N VAL A 261 -4.56 21.02 1.87
CA VAL A 261 -4.79 20.96 0.43
C VAL A 261 -5.11 19.54 0.03
N PHE A 262 -6.18 19.36 -0.72
CA PHE A 262 -6.55 18.10 -1.36
C PHE A 262 -6.82 18.37 -2.84
N PHE A 263 -6.01 17.76 -3.69
CA PHE A 263 -6.13 17.85 -5.14
C PHE A 263 -6.64 16.50 -5.65
N PHE A 264 -7.74 16.50 -6.39
CA PHE A 264 -8.40 15.27 -6.86
C PHE A 264 -9.12 15.49 -8.18
N HIS A 265 -9.36 14.41 -8.90
CA HIS A 265 -10.17 14.43 -10.10
C HIS A 265 -11.67 14.35 -9.73
N GLU A 266 -12.51 15.18 -10.35
CA GLU A 266 -13.94 15.30 -10.00
C GLU A 266 -14.75 14.01 -10.12
N ALA A 267 -14.36 13.09 -11.03
CA ALA A 267 -15.01 11.80 -11.23
C ALA A 267 -14.51 10.68 -10.28
N GLU A 268 -13.67 11.04 -9.30
CA GLU A 268 -13.00 10.06 -8.44
C GLU A 268 -13.96 9.32 -7.51
N MET A 269 -14.85 10.06 -6.87
CA MET A 269 -15.67 9.55 -5.77
C MET A 269 -17.15 9.55 -6.12
N LEU A 270 -17.86 8.56 -5.62
CA LEU A 270 -19.33 8.66 -5.56
C LEU A 270 -19.69 9.81 -4.61
N ALA A 271 -20.76 10.54 -4.94
CA ALA A 271 -21.22 11.70 -4.19
C ALA A 271 -21.64 11.41 -2.71
N SER A 272 -21.63 10.15 -2.30
CA SER A 272 -21.94 9.72 -0.94
C SER A 272 -20.66 9.63 -0.11
N VAL A 273 -20.25 10.74 0.48
CA VAL A 273 -19.30 10.73 1.60
C VAL A 273 -20.07 10.33 2.86
N ILE A 274 -19.73 9.21 3.46
CA ILE A 274 -20.33 8.77 4.73
C ILE A 274 -19.44 9.32 5.86
N PRO A 275 -19.90 10.32 6.65
CA PRO A 275 -19.24 10.60 7.92
C PRO A 275 -19.30 9.33 8.78
N PHE A 276 -18.16 8.91 9.32
CA PHE A 276 -18.15 7.77 10.20
C PHE A 276 -18.84 8.16 11.51
N ALA A 277 -20.09 7.77 11.67
CA ALA A 277 -20.78 7.80 12.96
C ALA A 277 -20.75 6.37 13.53
N LEU A 278 -20.15 6.22 14.70
CA LEU A 278 -20.40 5.03 15.50
C LEU A 278 -21.90 5.06 15.84
N SER A 279 -22.66 4.08 15.39
CA SER A 279 -23.97 3.80 15.99
C SER A 279 -23.72 3.40 17.44
N ASP A 280 -24.31 4.16 18.36
CA ASP A 280 -24.38 3.84 19.78
C ASP A 280 -24.83 2.39 20.03
#